data_bf009dd224f2a3ac1f9cb4615401cedd
#
_entry.id   bf009dd224f2a3ac1f9cb4615401cedd
#
_cell.length_a   1.000
_cell.length_b   1.000
_cell.length_c   1.000
_cell.angle_alpha   90.00
_cell.angle_beta   90.00
_cell.angle_gamma   90.00
#
_symmetry.space_group_name_H-M   'P 1'
#
loop_
_entity.id
_entity.type
_entity.pdbx_description
1 polymer ?
#
loop_
_entity_poly.entity_id
_entity_poly.type
_entity_poly.pdbx_seq_one_letter_code
_entity_poly.pdbx_strand_id
1 'polypeptide(L)'
;MRALTISIALLLCSVLRISAQDPTKAAPDTYKLQFENDYVKVLHVTYAPRSKVPVHDHSRFPAAYVYLSDSGPIRFVHSGWDDPVLTRPATRAGSFRLSPTRFDDETHAVENNGSLASEFLRIEIKTEAPNRASLSGRFAPFAGDRKQGASKVEFDNTQLRVTRIISRLNEGLDVKANGDGPSLIVVVNSADAIAKGQTFWLGPSETRAFSQSAQIELLRLDFKTKPKKS
;
A
#
# COMPACT_ATOMS: atom_id res chain seq x y z
N MET A 1 -69.24 0.82 -30.14
CA MET A 1 -68.44 0.50 -28.99
C MET A 1 -66.95 0.42 -29.44
N ARG A 2 -66.15 1.42 -29.10
CA ARG A 2 -64.70 1.43 -29.44
C ARG A 2 -63.93 0.97 -28.22
N ALA A 3 -63.24 -0.16 -28.35
CA ALA A 3 -62.34 -0.69 -27.32
C ALA A 3 -61.08 0.13 -27.27
N LEU A 4 -60.80 0.71 -26.11
CA LEU A 4 -59.57 1.49 -25.83
C LEU A 4 -58.51 0.52 -25.29
N THR A 5 -57.53 0.19 -26.11
CA THR A 5 -56.39 -0.65 -25.71
C THR A 5 -55.35 0.22 -24.99
N ILE A 6 -55.22 0.05 -23.68
CA ILE A 6 -54.18 0.70 -22.87
C ILE A 6 -52.93 -0.17 -22.94
N SER A 7 -51.90 0.28 -23.68
CA SER A 7 -50.56 -0.32 -23.67
C SER A 7 -49.80 0.17 -22.44
N ILE A 8 -49.61 -0.70 -21.46
CA ILE A 8 -48.73 -0.47 -20.32
C ILE A 8 -47.31 -0.79 -20.78
N ALA A 9 -46.51 0.25 -21.08
CA ALA A 9 -45.10 0.11 -21.28
C ALA A 9 -44.41 -0.07 -19.91
N LEU A 10 -44.05 -1.31 -19.58
CA LEU A 10 -43.22 -1.62 -18.41
C LEU A 10 -41.79 -1.06 -18.71
N LEU A 11 -41.47 0.09 -18.13
CA LEU A 11 -40.12 0.61 -18.12
C LEU A 11 -39.29 -0.25 -17.14
N LEU A 12 -38.61 -1.26 -17.66
CA LEU A 12 -37.59 -2.01 -16.90
C LEU A 12 -36.43 -1.05 -16.61
N CYS A 13 -36.46 -0.35 -15.48
CA CYS A 13 -35.33 0.33 -14.92
C CYS A 13 -34.33 -0.73 -14.46
N SER A 14 -33.46 -1.20 -15.36
CA SER A 14 -32.28 -1.98 -14.99
C SER A 14 -31.42 -1.10 -14.13
N VAL A 15 -31.49 -1.30 -12.81
CA VAL A 15 -30.53 -0.74 -11.86
C VAL A 15 -29.19 -1.40 -12.18
N LEU A 16 -28.40 -0.76 -13.04
CA LEU A 16 -26.99 -1.09 -13.24
C LEU A 16 -26.34 -0.94 -11.87
N ARG A 17 -26.13 -2.05 -11.17
CA ARG A 17 -25.23 -2.08 -10.03
C ARG A 17 -23.85 -1.78 -10.60
N ILE A 18 -23.41 -0.53 -10.49
CA ILE A 18 -22.02 -0.17 -10.74
C ILE A 18 -21.23 -0.85 -9.62
N SER A 19 -20.76 -2.06 -9.89
CA SER A 19 -19.75 -2.68 -9.05
C SER A 19 -18.51 -1.80 -9.13
N ALA A 20 -18.04 -1.33 -8.01
CA ALA A 20 -16.80 -0.57 -7.99
C ALA A 20 -15.66 -1.45 -8.54
N GLN A 21 -14.76 -0.85 -9.31
CA GLN A 21 -13.71 -1.57 -10.02
C GLN A 21 -12.42 -1.56 -9.20
N ASP A 22 -11.55 -2.54 -9.48
CA ASP A 22 -10.16 -2.52 -9.00
C ASP A 22 -9.52 -1.15 -9.26
N PRO A 23 -8.79 -0.57 -8.29
CA PRO A 23 -8.28 0.80 -8.37
C PRO A 23 -7.39 1.04 -9.60
N THR A 24 -6.67 0.02 -10.08
CA THR A 24 -5.83 0.16 -11.28
C THR A 24 -6.65 0.31 -12.58
N LYS A 25 -7.93 -0.08 -12.55
CA LYS A 25 -8.88 0.10 -13.66
C LYS A 25 -9.69 1.38 -13.50
N ALA A 26 -10.14 1.67 -12.29
CA ALA A 26 -10.96 2.84 -12.00
C ALA A 26 -10.18 4.15 -12.07
N ALA A 27 -8.89 4.13 -11.69
CA ALA A 27 -8.02 5.29 -11.63
C ALA A 27 -6.55 4.94 -11.98
N PRO A 28 -6.26 4.56 -13.25
CA PRO A 28 -4.95 4.05 -13.66
C PRO A 28 -3.81 5.08 -13.54
N ASP A 29 -4.11 6.37 -13.59
CA ASP A 29 -3.11 7.42 -13.37
C ASP A 29 -2.72 7.58 -11.90
N THR A 30 -3.60 7.15 -11.00
CA THR A 30 -3.42 7.22 -9.55
C THR A 30 -2.83 5.94 -8.98
N TYR A 31 -3.30 4.78 -9.43
CA TYR A 31 -2.90 3.46 -8.94
C TYR A 31 -2.18 2.69 -10.02
N LYS A 32 -0.87 2.54 -9.88
CA LYS A 32 -0.05 1.78 -10.83
C LYS A 32 0.41 0.48 -10.20
N LEU A 33 0.08 -0.64 -10.84
CA LEU A 33 0.63 -1.93 -10.44
C LEU A 33 2.14 -1.91 -10.69
N GLN A 34 2.92 -2.07 -9.63
CA GLN A 34 4.37 -2.07 -9.70
C GLN A 34 4.92 -3.51 -9.69
N PHE A 35 4.34 -4.38 -8.86
CA PHE A 35 4.78 -5.76 -8.69
C PHE A 35 3.65 -6.61 -8.11
N GLU A 36 3.55 -7.86 -8.56
CA GLU A 36 2.63 -8.84 -7.98
C GLU A 36 3.19 -10.26 -8.07
N ASN A 37 3.01 -11.03 -7.00
CA ASN A 37 3.25 -12.47 -6.94
C ASN A 37 2.29 -13.13 -5.93
N ASP A 38 2.53 -14.39 -5.57
CA ASP A 38 1.67 -15.11 -4.61
C ASP A 38 1.66 -14.50 -3.20
N TYR A 39 2.69 -13.79 -2.81
CA TYR A 39 2.85 -13.21 -1.46
C TYR A 39 2.29 -11.80 -1.33
N VAL A 40 2.41 -10.99 -2.38
CA VAL A 40 2.07 -9.56 -2.33
C VAL A 40 1.52 -9.05 -3.66
N LYS A 41 0.73 -7.95 -3.57
CA LYS A 41 0.45 -7.03 -4.68
C LYS A 41 0.90 -5.64 -4.25
N VAL A 42 1.79 -5.02 -5.02
CA VAL A 42 2.35 -3.69 -4.74
C VAL A 42 1.79 -2.68 -5.72
N LEU A 43 1.08 -1.71 -5.20
CA LEU A 43 0.56 -0.57 -5.95
C LEU A 43 1.35 0.69 -5.58
N HIS A 44 1.85 1.40 -6.58
CA HIS A 44 2.36 2.75 -6.42
C HIS A 44 1.19 3.72 -6.57
N VAL A 45 0.94 4.51 -5.54
CA VAL A 45 -0.24 5.36 -5.44
C VAL A 45 0.18 6.82 -5.34
N THR A 46 -0.44 7.68 -6.17
CA THR A 46 -0.23 9.12 -6.15
C THR A 46 -1.56 9.85 -6.16
N TYR A 47 -1.93 10.46 -5.02
CA TYR A 47 -3.03 11.41 -4.98
C TYR A 47 -2.50 12.80 -5.29
N ALA A 48 -2.75 13.29 -6.50
CA ALA A 48 -2.30 14.62 -6.92
C ALA A 48 -2.91 15.73 -6.03
N PRO A 49 -2.28 16.90 -5.92
CA PRO A 49 -2.86 18.02 -5.21
C PRO A 49 -4.24 18.39 -5.74
N ARG A 50 -5.20 18.67 -4.86
CA ARG A 50 -6.57 19.10 -5.22
C ARG A 50 -7.30 18.15 -6.18
N SER A 51 -7.00 16.85 -6.09
CA SER A 51 -7.58 15.82 -6.95
C SER A 51 -8.68 15.03 -6.24
N LYS A 52 -9.54 14.44 -7.06
CA LYS A 52 -10.55 13.46 -6.65
C LYS A 52 -10.30 12.15 -7.40
N VAL A 53 -10.38 11.06 -6.69
CA VAL A 53 -10.30 9.70 -7.22
C VAL A 53 -11.69 9.10 -7.19
N PRO A 54 -12.17 8.54 -8.30
CA PRO A 54 -13.51 7.94 -8.37
C PRO A 54 -13.65 6.77 -7.40
N VAL A 55 -14.89 6.35 -7.18
CA VAL A 55 -15.19 5.17 -6.36
C VAL A 55 -14.52 3.94 -6.94
N HIS A 56 -13.81 3.20 -6.10
CA HIS A 56 -13.10 1.97 -6.45
C HIS A 56 -13.08 1.01 -5.26
N ASP A 57 -12.77 -0.26 -5.54
CA ASP A 57 -12.70 -1.33 -4.56
C ASP A 57 -11.25 -1.74 -4.28
N HIS A 58 -10.96 -2.06 -3.04
CA HIS A 58 -9.73 -2.73 -2.65
C HIS A 58 -10.00 -4.14 -2.14
N SER A 59 -8.98 -4.98 -2.26
CA SER A 59 -9.00 -6.33 -1.70
C SER A 59 -9.14 -6.31 -0.18
N ARG A 60 -9.64 -7.43 0.39
CA ARG A 60 -9.73 -7.63 1.85
C ARG A 60 -8.40 -7.95 2.50
N PHE A 61 -7.33 -8.08 1.74
CA PHE A 61 -6.01 -8.39 2.29
C PHE A 61 -5.54 -7.30 3.24
N PRO A 62 -4.82 -7.68 4.32
CA PRO A 62 -4.09 -6.69 5.11
C PRO A 62 -3.05 -5.99 4.24
N ALA A 63 -2.73 -4.75 4.57
CA ALA A 63 -1.82 -3.97 3.76
C ALA A 63 -0.78 -3.21 4.59
N ALA A 64 0.43 -3.08 4.04
CA ALA A 64 1.41 -2.10 4.46
C ALA A 64 1.32 -0.87 3.53
N TYR A 65 1.34 0.31 4.14
CA TYR A 65 1.40 1.60 3.43
C TYR A 65 2.73 2.24 3.75
N VAL A 66 3.60 2.38 2.76
CA VAL A 66 4.92 3.03 2.91
C VAL A 66 4.83 4.41 2.27
N TYR A 67 4.90 5.46 3.08
CA TYR A 67 4.75 6.84 2.60
C TYR A 67 6.07 7.37 2.03
N LEU A 68 6.01 7.79 0.78
CA LEU A 68 7.17 8.24 0.00
C LEU A 68 7.29 9.77 -0.01
N SER A 69 6.21 10.50 0.30
CA SER A 69 6.20 11.95 0.40
C SER A 69 5.54 12.42 1.70
N ASP A 70 5.87 13.63 2.11
CA ASP A 70 5.02 14.36 3.04
C ASP A 70 3.69 14.66 2.37
N SER A 71 2.60 14.57 3.12
CA SER A 71 1.27 14.92 2.60
C SER A 71 0.43 15.61 3.66
N GLY A 72 -0.55 16.40 3.20
CA GLY A 72 -1.66 16.86 4.02
C GLY A 72 -2.65 15.75 4.36
N PRO A 73 -3.74 16.08 5.05
CA PRO A 73 -4.84 15.16 5.31
C PRO A 73 -5.51 14.72 4.00
N ILE A 74 -5.92 13.46 3.94
CA ILE A 74 -6.65 12.88 2.80
C ILE A 74 -8.02 12.42 3.27
N ARG A 75 -9.07 12.81 2.55
CA ARG A 75 -10.46 12.45 2.85
C ARG A 75 -10.86 11.22 2.03
N PHE A 76 -11.43 10.23 2.69
CA PHE A 76 -12.04 9.05 2.12
C PHE A 76 -13.54 9.08 2.35
N VAL A 77 -14.31 8.70 1.34
CA VAL A 77 -15.76 8.56 1.43
C VAL A 77 -16.10 7.12 1.11
N HIS A 78 -16.38 6.33 2.15
CA HIS A 78 -16.66 4.90 2.03
C HIS A 78 -18.12 4.65 1.66
N SER A 79 -18.35 3.71 0.77
CA SER A 79 -19.70 3.24 0.42
C SER A 79 -20.16 2.21 1.42
N GLY A 80 -21.43 2.29 1.83
CA GLY A 80 -22.06 1.30 2.72
C GLY A 80 -21.68 1.39 4.21
N TRP A 81 -20.98 2.46 4.64
CA TRP A 81 -20.67 2.71 6.05
C TRP A 81 -21.68 3.68 6.66
N ASP A 82 -22.02 3.48 7.96
CA ASP A 82 -22.88 4.41 8.71
C ASP A 82 -22.23 5.79 8.86
N ASP A 83 -20.90 5.83 9.14
CA ASP A 83 -20.08 7.04 9.05
C ASP A 83 -19.12 6.91 7.86
N PRO A 84 -19.53 7.39 6.68
CA PRO A 84 -18.81 7.15 5.43
C PRO A 84 -17.51 7.96 5.32
N VAL A 85 -17.32 9.00 6.12
CA VAL A 85 -16.19 9.92 5.97
C VAL A 85 -15.07 9.59 6.94
N LEU A 86 -13.93 9.19 6.40
CA LEU A 86 -12.70 9.02 7.15
C LEU A 86 -11.64 10.02 6.65
N THR A 87 -11.04 10.77 7.56
CA THR A 87 -9.90 11.62 7.22
C THR A 87 -8.61 10.99 7.75
N ARG A 88 -7.76 10.55 6.83
CA ARG A 88 -6.40 10.16 7.17
C ARG A 88 -5.61 11.43 7.53
N PRO A 89 -4.92 11.49 8.68
CA PRO A 89 -4.08 12.62 9.03
C PRO A 89 -2.91 12.79 8.04
N ALA A 90 -2.26 13.93 8.10
CA ALA A 90 -1.02 14.20 7.37
C ALA A 90 0.01 13.09 7.62
N THR A 91 0.80 12.76 6.60
CA THR A 91 1.85 11.75 6.68
C THR A 91 3.21 12.36 6.40
N ARG A 92 4.26 11.71 6.89
CA ARG A 92 5.65 12.09 6.63
C ARG A 92 6.32 11.03 5.78
N ALA A 93 7.15 11.47 4.84
CA ALA A 93 8.02 10.60 4.06
C ALA A 93 8.85 9.70 4.98
N GLY A 94 8.96 8.41 4.64
CA GLY A 94 9.66 7.41 5.44
C GLY A 94 8.85 6.81 6.58
N SER A 95 7.66 7.31 6.90
CA SER A 95 6.74 6.60 7.79
C SER A 95 6.07 5.43 7.09
N PHE A 96 5.58 4.46 7.86
CA PHE A 96 4.72 3.40 7.32
C PHE A 96 3.59 3.05 8.28
N ARG A 97 2.57 2.39 7.76
CA ARG A 97 1.42 1.91 8.51
C ARG A 97 1.09 0.49 8.09
N LEU A 98 0.79 -0.36 9.07
CA LEU A 98 0.17 -1.66 8.85
C LEU A 98 -1.34 -1.53 9.10
N SER A 99 -2.13 -2.12 8.23
CA SER A 99 -3.60 -2.13 8.30
C SER A 99 -4.10 -3.58 8.30
N PRO A 100 -4.99 -3.95 9.22
CA PRO A 100 -5.48 -5.31 9.34
C PRO A 100 -6.34 -5.74 8.15
N THR A 101 -6.61 -7.07 8.08
CA THR A 101 -7.62 -7.63 7.18
C THR A 101 -8.99 -7.00 7.46
N ARG A 102 -9.68 -6.57 6.42
CA ARG A 102 -11.04 -6.03 6.54
C ARG A 102 -12.11 -7.13 6.50
N PHE A 103 -13.29 -6.81 7.04
CA PHE A 103 -14.46 -7.71 6.96
C PHE A 103 -15.13 -7.61 5.60
N ASP A 104 -15.18 -6.40 5.04
CA ASP A 104 -15.83 -6.07 3.79
C ASP A 104 -14.82 -5.51 2.79
N ASP A 105 -15.19 -5.49 1.52
CA ASP A 105 -14.42 -4.82 0.50
C ASP A 105 -14.33 -3.33 0.83
N GLU A 106 -13.17 -2.76 0.63
CA GLU A 106 -12.94 -1.35 0.91
C GLU A 106 -13.33 -0.53 -0.31
N THR A 107 -14.62 -0.21 -0.42
CA THR A 107 -15.16 0.63 -1.49
C THR A 107 -15.19 2.09 -1.05
N HIS A 108 -14.45 2.96 -1.74
CA HIS A 108 -14.42 4.38 -1.41
C HIS A 108 -14.04 5.28 -2.59
N ALA A 109 -14.41 6.55 -2.49
CA ALA A 109 -13.81 7.65 -3.23
C ALA A 109 -12.74 8.35 -2.36
N VAL A 110 -11.77 9.01 -3.01
CA VAL A 110 -10.71 9.74 -2.30
C VAL A 110 -10.66 11.19 -2.76
N GLU A 111 -10.43 12.10 -1.81
CA GLU A 111 -10.24 13.53 -2.08
C GLU A 111 -8.95 14.01 -1.42
N ASN A 112 -8.03 14.51 -2.24
CA ASN A 112 -6.88 15.29 -1.76
C ASN A 112 -7.19 16.78 -1.92
N ASN A 113 -7.69 17.41 -0.85
CA ASN A 113 -8.03 18.82 -0.84
C ASN A 113 -6.80 19.73 -0.58
N GLY A 114 -5.65 19.13 -0.28
CA GLY A 114 -4.41 19.83 0.03
C GLY A 114 -3.63 20.29 -1.20
N SER A 115 -2.57 21.06 -0.95
CA SER A 115 -1.62 21.54 -1.97
C SER A 115 -0.43 20.60 -2.21
N LEU A 116 -0.27 19.56 -1.38
CA LEU A 116 0.78 18.56 -1.50
C LEU A 116 0.23 17.28 -2.12
N ALA A 117 0.99 16.66 -3.01
CA ALA A 117 0.70 15.30 -3.43
C ALA A 117 0.88 14.33 -2.25
N SER A 118 0.13 13.21 -2.27
CA SER A 118 0.35 12.11 -1.35
C SER A 118 0.81 10.88 -2.14
N GLU A 119 2.09 10.56 -2.03
CA GLU A 119 2.72 9.44 -2.71
C GLU A 119 3.09 8.34 -1.72
N PHE A 120 2.70 7.09 -2.03
CA PHE A 120 2.98 5.95 -1.17
C PHE A 120 2.88 4.62 -1.94
N LEU A 121 3.45 3.57 -1.36
CA LEU A 121 3.17 2.21 -1.80
C LEU A 121 2.05 1.61 -0.93
N ARG A 122 1.06 1.00 -1.56
CA ARG A 122 0.12 0.07 -0.95
C ARG A 122 0.57 -1.34 -1.27
N ILE A 123 0.99 -2.08 -0.25
CA ILE A 123 1.48 -3.45 -0.34
C ILE A 123 0.43 -4.35 0.28
N GLU A 124 -0.41 -4.96 -0.53
CA GLU A 124 -1.40 -5.95 -0.09
C GLU A 124 -0.68 -7.27 0.21
N ILE A 125 -0.88 -7.80 1.42
CA ILE A 125 -0.16 -8.97 1.93
C ILE A 125 -1.07 -10.19 1.83
N LYS A 126 -0.74 -11.10 0.90
CA LYS A 126 -1.55 -12.27 0.56
C LYS A 126 -1.22 -13.51 1.38
N THR A 127 -0.40 -13.38 2.42
CA THR A 127 -0.01 -14.51 3.27
C THR A 127 -1.05 -14.84 4.32
N GLU A 128 -1.00 -16.07 4.84
CA GLU A 128 -1.85 -16.50 5.94
C GLU A 128 -1.61 -15.64 7.18
N ALA A 129 -2.68 -15.17 7.80
CA ALA A 129 -2.65 -14.37 9.01
C ALA A 129 -3.11 -15.20 10.21
N PRO A 130 -2.40 -15.17 11.34
CA PRO A 130 -2.81 -15.89 12.56
C PRO A 130 -4.15 -15.36 13.11
N ASN A 131 -4.43 -14.09 12.90
CA ASN A 131 -5.73 -13.47 13.16
C ASN A 131 -5.87 -12.21 12.32
N ARG A 132 -7.09 -11.64 12.27
CA ARG A 132 -7.39 -10.47 11.43
C ARG A 132 -6.63 -9.21 11.84
N ALA A 133 -6.33 -9.04 13.11
CA ALA A 133 -5.66 -7.87 13.66
C ALA A 133 -4.13 -8.01 13.70
N SER A 134 -3.57 -9.11 13.16
CA SER A 134 -2.14 -9.41 13.24
C SER A 134 -1.25 -8.32 12.66
N LEU A 135 -1.71 -7.62 11.64
CA LEU A 135 -0.98 -6.51 11.03
C LEU A 135 -1.67 -5.19 11.39
N SER A 136 -1.16 -4.51 12.41
CA SER A 136 -1.64 -3.16 12.78
C SER A 136 -0.52 -2.35 13.40
N GLY A 137 -0.52 -1.04 13.14
CA GLY A 137 0.46 -0.11 13.72
C GLY A 137 0.79 1.07 12.80
N ARG A 138 1.37 2.11 13.41
CA ARG A 138 1.89 3.30 12.73
C ARG A 138 3.31 3.54 13.18
N PHE A 139 4.20 3.75 12.23
CA PHE A 139 5.64 3.82 12.46
C PHE A 139 6.17 5.12 11.87
N ALA A 140 6.84 5.90 12.72
CA ALA A 140 7.40 7.19 12.32
C ALA A 140 8.60 7.02 11.36
N PRO A 141 9.00 8.07 10.63
CA PRO A 141 10.26 8.07 9.91
C PRO A 141 11.43 7.88 10.87
N PHE A 142 12.56 7.44 10.34
CA PHE A 142 13.77 7.30 11.14
C PHE A 142 14.26 8.69 11.65
N ALA A 143 14.50 8.78 12.95
CA ALA A 143 14.93 10.01 13.63
C ALA A 143 16.38 9.95 14.16
N GLY A 144 17.07 8.81 13.99
CA GLY A 144 18.43 8.61 14.49
C GLY A 144 19.54 9.17 13.57
N ASP A 145 20.80 9.02 14.01
CA ASP A 145 21.96 9.39 13.20
C ASP A 145 22.12 8.41 12.01
N ARG A 146 21.91 8.95 10.81
CA ARG A 146 22.03 8.18 9.56
C ARG A 146 23.47 7.94 9.13
N LYS A 147 24.42 8.70 9.63
CA LYS A 147 25.84 8.64 9.19
C LYS A 147 26.52 7.34 9.59
N GLN A 148 26.11 6.72 10.66
CA GLN A 148 26.71 5.50 11.18
C GLN A 148 26.12 4.21 10.63
N GLY A 149 25.06 4.30 9.79
CA GLY A 149 24.26 3.17 9.42
C GLY A 149 23.37 2.72 10.60
N ALA A 150 22.27 2.08 10.29
CA ALA A 150 21.37 1.56 11.30
C ALA A 150 20.56 0.38 10.75
N SER A 151 20.25 -0.57 11.62
CA SER A 151 19.23 -1.60 11.35
C SER A 151 18.35 -1.72 12.58
N LYS A 152 17.03 -1.59 12.39
CA LYS A 152 16.04 -1.61 13.47
C LYS A 152 14.84 -2.44 13.05
N VAL A 153 14.50 -3.45 13.85
CA VAL A 153 13.21 -4.14 13.74
C VAL A 153 12.14 -3.20 14.30
N GLU A 154 11.20 -2.78 13.46
CA GLU A 154 10.11 -1.86 13.82
C GLU A 154 8.81 -2.60 14.08
N PHE A 155 8.64 -3.77 13.45
CA PHE A 155 7.50 -4.65 13.67
C PHE A 155 7.94 -6.10 13.56
N ASP A 156 7.42 -6.96 14.44
CA ASP A 156 7.67 -8.40 14.40
C ASP A 156 6.50 -9.18 15.00
N ASN A 157 5.98 -10.14 14.24
CA ASN A 157 5.03 -11.13 14.70
C ASN A 157 5.21 -12.47 13.96
N THR A 158 4.29 -13.39 14.10
CA THR A 158 4.35 -14.71 13.44
C THR A 158 4.12 -14.66 11.92
N GLN A 159 3.54 -13.58 11.38
CA GLN A 159 3.24 -13.44 9.96
C GLN A 159 4.30 -12.63 9.20
N LEU A 160 4.76 -11.52 9.79
CA LEU A 160 5.59 -10.53 9.13
C LEU A 160 6.61 -9.94 10.09
N ARG A 161 7.83 -9.68 9.59
CA ARG A 161 8.80 -8.78 10.24
C ARG A 161 9.07 -7.62 9.31
N VAL A 162 9.12 -6.42 9.88
CA VAL A 162 9.54 -5.21 9.15
C VAL A 162 10.80 -4.66 9.80
N THR A 163 11.88 -4.60 9.02
CA THR A 163 13.17 -4.07 9.45
C THR A 163 13.51 -2.85 8.62
N ARG A 164 13.78 -1.74 9.28
CA ARG A 164 14.36 -0.55 8.65
C ARG A 164 15.86 -0.70 8.62
N ILE A 165 16.47 -0.42 7.46
CA ILE A 165 17.91 -0.54 7.22
C ILE A 165 18.37 0.79 6.59
N ILE A 166 19.40 1.37 7.16
CA ILE A 166 20.03 2.59 6.65
C ILE A 166 21.50 2.27 6.39
N SER A 167 21.96 2.44 5.15
CA SER A 167 23.36 2.26 4.81
C SER A 167 24.22 3.36 5.44
N ARG A 168 25.50 3.11 5.57
CA ARG A 168 26.47 4.17 5.79
C ARG A 168 26.72 4.93 4.49
N LEU A 169 27.12 6.18 4.63
CA LEU A 169 27.50 7.00 3.48
C LEU A 169 28.75 6.41 2.80
N ASN A 170 28.74 6.32 1.47
CA ASN A 170 29.81 5.78 0.64
C ASN A 170 30.19 4.31 0.93
N GLU A 171 29.29 3.54 1.57
CA GLU A 171 29.49 2.11 1.77
C GLU A 171 28.42 1.32 1.02
N GLY A 172 28.81 0.21 0.39
CA GLY A 172 27.87 -0.77 -0.15
C GLY A 172 27.04 -1.40 0.97
N LEU A 173 25.86 -1.87 0.62
CA LEU A 173 24.95 -2.53 1.53
C LEU A 173 24.47 -3.85 0.93
N ASP A 174 24.80 -4.96 1.57
CA ASP A 174 24.23 -6.26 1.24
C ASP A 174 23.01 -6.53 2.11
N VAL A 175 21.86 -6.69 1.48
CA VAL A 175 20.61 -7.04 2.14
C VAL A 175 20.23 -8.47 1.81
N LYS A 176 20.27 -9.32 2.83
CA LYS A 176 19.87 -10.72 2.75
C LYS A 176 18.43 -10.90 3.22
N ALA A 177 17.65 -11.79 2.55
CA ALA A 177 16.38 -12.25 3.07
C ALA A 177 16.56 -12.88 4.46
N ASN A 178 15.64 -12.61 5.40
CA ASN A 178 15.78 -13.04 6.78
C ASN A 178 14.99 -14.34 7.04
N GLY A 179 15.73 -15.43 7.22
CA GLY A 179 15.17 -16.75 7.53
C GLY A 179 14.80 -17.56 6.30
N ASP A 180 13.84 -18.48 6.45
CA ASP A 180 13.46 -19.46 5.43
C ASP A 180 12.39 -18.91 4.45
N GLY A 181 11.89 -17.70 4.69
CA GLY A 181 10.89 -17.03 3.85
C GLY A 181 11.49 -15.97 2.93
N PRO A 182 10.71 -15.55 1.92
CA PRO A 182 11.10 -14.48 1.03
C PRO A 182 10.96 -13.11 1.70
N SER A 183 11.57 -12.09 1.10
CA SER A 183 11.50 -10.70 1.56
C SER A 183 11.16 -9.75 0.40
N LEU A 184 10.40 -8.70 0.72
CA LEU A 184 10.23 -7.54 -0.14
C LEU A 184 11.07 -6.39 0.41
N ILE A 185 11.96 -5.84 -0.40
CA ILE A 185 12.71 -4.63 -0.07
C ILE A 185 12.02 -3.44 -0.71
N VAL A 186 11.81 -2.37 0.06
CA VAL A 186 11.26 -1.09 -0.40
C VAL A 186 12.29 -0.01 -0.19
N VAL A 187 12.61 0.74 -1.24
CA VAL A 187 13.46 1.93 -1.14
C VAL A 187 12.64 3.09 -0.61
N VAL A 188 12.92 3.52 0.62
CA VAL A 188 12.19 4.60 1.29
C VAL A 188 12.79 5.96 0.94
N ASN A 189 14.12 6.02 0.92
CA ASN A 189 14.87 7.21 0.55
C ASN A 189 16.19 6.83 -0.13
N SER A 190 16.52 7.56 -1.18
CA SER A 190 17.79 7.42 -1.91
C SER A 190 18.11 8.74 -2.60
N ALA A 191 19.40 9.08 -2.68
CA ALA A 191 19.89 10.21 -3.46
C ALA A 191 20.56 9.76 -4.77
N ASP A 192 20.66 8.45 -5.02
CA ASP A 192 21.31 7.84 -6.18
C ASP A 192 20.34 7.39 -7.27
N ALA A 193 20.85 6.65 -8.24
CA ALA A 193 20.09 6.10 -9.39
C ALA A 193 18.95 5.14 -9.01
N ILE A 194 18.94 4.61 -7.78
CA ILE A 194 17.85 3.76 -7.29
C ILE A 194 16.70 4.66 -6.82
N ALA A 195 15.59 4.60 -7.53
CA ALA A 195 14.47 5.49 -7.27
C ALA A 195 13.78 5.16 -5.93
N LYS A 196 13.40 6.21 -5.20
CA LYS A 196 12.48 6.11 -4.07
C LYS A 196 11.18 5.43 -4.51
N GLY A 197 10.67 4.51 -3.70
CA GLY A 197 9.51 3.68 -4.01
C GLY A 197 9.82 2.44 -4.85
N GLN A 198 11.04 2.27 -5.35
CA GLN A 198 11.44 1.04 -6.03
C GLN A 198 11.39 -0.15 -5.07
N THR A 199 10.96 -1.31 -5.57
CA THR A 199 10.88 -2.54 -4.79
C THR A 199 11.69 -3.65 -5.42
N PHE A 200 12.21 -4.54 -4.54
CA PHE A 200 12.96 -5.72 -4.96
C PHE A 200 12.47 -6.94 -4.18
N TRP A 201 12.18 -8.00 -4.90
CA TRP A 201 11.84 -9.28 -4.31
C TRP A 201 13.10 -10.11 -4.11
N LEU A 202 13.24 -10.72 -2.94
CA LEU A 202 14.28 -11.71 -2.62
C LEU A 202 13.61 -13.04 -2.28
N GLY A 203 14.03 -14.10 -2.95
CA GLY A 203 13.72 -15.46 -2.53
C GLY A 203 14.38 -15.80 -1.18
N PRO A 204 14.02 -16.94 -0.56
CA PRO A 204 14.64 -17.39 0.67
C PRO A 204 16.17 -17.45 0.54
N SER A 205 16.88 -16.91 1.51
CA SER A 205 18.35 -16.85 1.57
C SER A 205 19.05 -16.03 0.48
N GLU A 206 18.32 -15.42 -0.46
CA GLU A 206 18.91 -14.53 -1.45
C GLU A 206 19.47 -13.26 -0.81
N THR A 207 20.50 -12.71 -1.45
CA THR A 207 21.16 -11.45 -1.08
C THR A 207 21.14 -10.50 -2.26
N ARG A 208 20.87 -9.23 -2.00
CA ARG A 208 21.00 -8.15 -2.96
C ARG A 208 21.99 -7.12 -2.49
N ALA A 209 22.99 -6.84 -3.34
CA ALA A 209 23.94 -5.76 -3.13
C ALA A 209 23.34 -4.42 -3.63
N PHE A 210 23.54 -3.39 -2.84
CA PHE A 210 23.28 -1.99 -3.17
C PHE A 210 24.61 -1.25 -3.15
N SER A 211 25.15 -0.95 -4.34
CA SER A 211 26.36 -0.14 -4.50
C SER A 211 25.96 1.31 -4.69
N GLN A 212 26.39 2.19 -3.80
CA GLN A 212 25.94 3.59 -3.82
C GLN A 212 27.01 4.54 -3.31
N SER A 213 27.01 5.73 -3.91
CA SER A 213 27.78 6.90 -3.44
C SER A 213 27.02 7.66 -2.34
N ALA A 214 25.70 7.48 -2.25
CA ALA A 214 24.86 8.16 -1.27
C ALA A 214 24.23 7.17 -0.29
N GLN A 215 23.73 7.68 0.82
CA GLN A 215 23.03 6.89 1.82
C GLN A 215 21.66 6.47 1.32
N ILE A 216 21.30 5.19 1.53
CA ILE A 216 19.97 4.65 1.23
C ILE A 216 19.24 4.24 2.51
N GLU A 217 17.95 4.44 2.52
CA GLU A 217 17.04 3.92 3.55
C GLU A 217 16.06 2.92 2.93
N LEU A 218 16.02 1.74 3.51
CA LEU A 218 15.21 0.61 3.06
C LEU A 218 14.25 0.16 4.16
N LEU A 219 13.07 -0.34 3.77
CA LEU A 219 12.27 -1.24 4.59
C LEU A 219 12.36 -2.64 3.99
N ARG A 220 12.74 -3.63 4.80
CA ARG A 220 12.68 -5.04 4.44
C ARG A 220 11.49 -5.67 5.14
N LEU A 221 10.57 -6.25 4.37
CA LEU A 221 9.40 -6.97 4.83
C LEU A 221 9.67 -8.47 4.64
N ASP A 222 9.88 -9.18 5.74
CA ASP A 222 10.17 -10.62 5.75
C ASP A 222 8.88 -11.40 5.99
N PHE A 223 8.47 -12.24 5.03
CA PHE A 223 7.24 -13.03 5.10
C PHE A 223 7.52 -14.36 5.78
N LYS A 224 6.86 -14.61 6.92
CA LYS A 224 7.04 -15.79 7.75
C LYS A 224 5.98 -16.87 7.53
N THR A 225 4.88 -16.52 6.88
CA THR A 225 3.79 -17.43 6.54
C THR A 225 3.67 -17.62 5.04
N LYS A 226 3.08 -18.76 4.63
CA LYS A 226 2.86 -19.10 3.23
C LYS A 226 1.78 -18.21 2.59
N PRO A 227 1.75 -18.10 1.26
CA PRO A 227 0.63 -17.51 0.56
C PRO A 227 -0.68 -18.18 0.95
N LYS A 228 -1.73 -17.37 1.10
CA LYS A 228 -3.09 -17.88 1.29
C LYS A 228 -3.54 -18.55 0.00
N LYS A 229 -3.94 -19.81 0.08
CA LYS A 229 -4.54 -20.50 -1.09
C LYS A 229 -5.82 -19.76 -1.50
N SER A 230 -5.89 -19.39 -2.76
CA SER A 230 -7.07 -18.80 -3.41
C SER A 230 -8.23 -19.80 -3.50
#